data_4d25ba4cefb4430db32d458f069cb66a
#
_entry.id   4d25ba4cefb4430db32d458f069cb66a
#
_cell.length_a   1.000
_cell.length_b   1.000
_cell.length_c   1.000
_cell.angle_alpha   90.00
_cell.angle_beta   90.00
_cell.angle_gamma   90.00
#
_symmetry.space_group_name_H-M   'P 1'
#
loop_
_entity.id
_entity.type
_entity.pdbx_description
1 polymer ?
#
loop_
_entity_poly.entity_id
_entity_poly.type
_entity_poly.pdbx_seq_one_letter_code
_entity_poly.pdbx_strand_id
1 'polypeptide(L)'
;KINITYFSRSESDMDLSDQFVSHINYQKSSFSTDAYQKDLLRIFSENRPRILHIHEPDLLPLAKVVKELFNTKVIYDVHEDYPSLIQTFSRWGGIIKNLNGKIWLRKEKQFLEYVDEIIIASPAINNCGYIENGFIPIVLENFPSSTILPKVDFKSDRGNTIIYHGHIGPERGITELIESISMVAKRVNDVSLSLFGAFRTEQYKKNILSLINQLGLNNHVEWHGHISHREIWGQLAKNAIGVIPFLDNPLTRLGTPTKLFEFMAAGCRIVASDLKPMKRYDVDGLSLVKPGNVIALADHLVKELNNKSVKELQINQRKIINEYNWESISIRLIKVYKKLIP
;
A
#
# COMPACT_ATOMS: atom_id res chain seq x y z
N LYS A 1 -19.74 20.07 9.06
CA LYS A 1 -20.02 18.67 8.66
C LYS A 1 -19.85 18.60 7.16
N ILE A 2 -19.21 17.54 6.67
CA ILE A 2 -19.02 17.26 5.24
C ILE A 2 -19.83 16.02 4.94
N ASN A 3 -20.77 16.09 3.98
CA ASN A 3 -21.45 14.91 3.47
C ASN A 3 -20.60 14.33 2.34
N ILE A 4 -20.33 13.06 2.40
CA ILE A 4 -19.52 12.35 1.44
C ILE A 4 -20.39 11.31 0.73
N THR A 5 -20.35 11.28 -0.60
CA THR A 5 -20.87 10.16 -1.38
C THR A 5 -19.68 9.40 -1.92
N TYR A 6 -19.50 8.16 -1.47
CA TYR A 6 -18.40 7.30 -1.88
C TYR A 6 -18.88 6.34 -2.97
N PHE A 7 -18.15 6.32 -4.07
CA PHE A 7 -18.38 5.40 -5.18
C PHE A 7 -17.29 4.35 -5.18
N SER A 8 -17.67 3.08 -5.14
CA SER A 8 -16.74 1.97 -5.31
C SER A 8 -17.18 1.06 -6.44
N ARG A 9 -16.21 0.31 -6.94
CA ARG A 9 -16.41 -0.77 -7.90
C ARG A 9 -15.90 -2.05 -7.24
N SER A 10 -16.79 -2.80 -6.61
CA SER A 10 -16.45 -4.01 -5.87
C SER A 10 -17.29 -5.20 -6.34
N GLU A 11 -16.74 -6.39 -6.20
CA GLU A 11 -17.48 -7.66 -6.38
C GLU A 11 -18.26 -8.05 -5.11
N SER A 12 -18.04 -7.37 -4.00
CA SER A 12 -18.71 -7.62 -2.72
C SER A 12 -19.79 -6.57 -2.45
N ASP A 13 -20.88 -6.99 -1.82
CA ASP A 13 -21.98 -6.12 -1.34
C ASP A 13 -21.61 -5.39 -0.05
N MET A 14 -20.37 -4.91 0.08
CA MET A 14 -19.95 -4.19 1.28
C MET A 14 -20.56 -2.79 1.27
N ASP A 15 -21.47 -2.52 2.20
CA ASP A 15 -22.00 -1.19 2.47
C ASP A 15 -21.08 -0.46 3.46
N LEU A 16 -20.54 0.67 3.03
CA LEU A 16 -19.70 1.56 3.82
C LEU A 16 -20.46 2.81 4.29
N SER A 17 -21.79 2.81 4.13
CA SER A 17 -22.64 3.94 4.52
C SER A 17 -22.64 4.12 6.04
N ASP A 18 -22.59 5.38 6.47
CA ASP A 18 -22.81 5.80 7.84
C ASP A 18 -23.59 7.10 7.89
N GLN A 19 -23.69 7.75 9.05
CA GLN A 19 -24.44 9.01 9.23
C GLN A 19 -23.99 10.15 8.28
N PHE A 20 -22.76 10.08 7.72
CA PHE A 20 -22.18 11.16 6.90
C PHE A 20 -21.68 10.66 5.53
N VAL A 21 -21.66 9.37 5.33
CA VAL A 21 -21.15 8.75 4.11
C VAL A 21 -22.27 7.95 3.45
N SER A 22 -22.64 8.32 2.25
CA SER A 22 -23.48 7.51 1.36
C SER A 22 -22.56 6.66 0.48
N HIS A 23 -22.78 5.36 0.45
CA HIS A 23 -22.00 4.44 -0.39
C HIS A 23 -22.84 3.95 -1.57
N ILE A 24 -22.30 4.08 -2.76
CA ILE A 24 -22.89 3.54 -4.00
C ILE A 24 -21.88 2.55 -4.58
N ASN A 25 -22.22 1.27 -4.47
CA ASN A 25 -21.38 0.19 -4.97
C ASN A 25 -21.87 -0.27 -6.35
N TYR A 26 -20.95 -0.31 -7.31
CA TYR A 26 -21.20 -0.81 -8.64
C TYR A 26 -20.58 -2.20 -8.81
N GLN A 27 -21.40 -3.21 -9.08
CA GLN A 27 -20.91 -4.54 -9.36
C GLN A 27 -20.14 -4.60 -10.69
N LYS A 28 -18.99 -5.23 -10.68
CA LYS A 28 -18.02 -5.28 -11.80
C LYS A 28 -18.55 -5.95 -13.06
N SER A 29 -19.59 -6.77 -12.93
CA SER A 29 -20.19 -7.57 -14.03
C SER A 29 -21.09 -6.77 -14.99
N SER A 30 -21.48 -5.53 -14.67
CA SER A 30 -22.48 -4.76 -15.40
C SER A 30 -21.92 -3.58 -16.21
N PHE A 31 -20.59 -3.47 -16.41
CA PHE A 31 -19.98 -2.24 -16.91
C PHE A 31 -19.51 -2.26 -18.37
N SER A 32 -20.19 -1.44 -19.17
CA SER A 32 -19.49 -0.60 -20.14
C SER A 32 -19.05 0.70 -19.44
N THR A 33 -17.89 1.26 -19.76
CA THR A 33 -17.38 2.53 -19.25
C THR A 33 -18.42 3.66 -19.39
N ASP A 34 -19.23 3.62 -20.44
CA ASP A 34 -20.28 4.60 -20.76
C ASP A 34 -21.47 4.56 -19.80
N ALA A 35 -21.90 3.37 -19.34
CA ALA A 35 -23.01 3.24 -18.39
C ALA A 35 -22.63 3.84 -17.03
N TYR A 36 -21.43 3.55 -16.56
CA TYR A 36 -20.87 4.09 -15.33
C TYR A 36 -20.77 5.62 -15.38
N GLN A 37 -20.26 6.17 -16.48
CA GLN A 37 -20.18 7.63 -16.64
C GLN A 37 -21.56 8.29 -16.63
N LYS A 38 -22.56 7.68 -17.29
CA LYS A 38 -23.96 8.17 -17.29
C LYS A 38 -24.55 8.20 -15.88
N ASP A 39 -24.35 7.14 -15.10
CA ASP A 39 -24.87 7.07 -13.73
C ASP A 39 -24.19 8.09 -12.83
N LEU A 40 -22.88 8.26 -12.93
CA LEU A 40 -22.15 9.31 -12.20
C LEU A 40 -22.67 10.69 -12.58
N LEU A 41 -22.87 10.99 -13.86
CA LEU A 41 -23.41 12.26 -14.31
C LEU A 41 -24.85 12.50 -13.78
N ARG A 42 -25.70 11.47 -13.72
CA ARG A 42 -27.02 11.57 -13.11
C ARG A 42 -26.91 11.95 -11.64
N ILE A 43 -26.04 11.27 -10.88
CA ILE A 43 -25.81 11.56 -9.46
C ILE A 43 -25.27 13.00 -9.26
N PHE A 44 -24.36 13.44 -10.13
CA PHE A 44 -23.88 14.82 -10.13
C PHE A 44 -24.99 15.83 -10.39
N SER A 45 -25.90 15.54 -11.32
CA SER A 45 -27.04 16.42 -11.63
C SER A 45 -28.04 16.53 -10.45
N GLU A 46 -28.26 15.42 -9.75
CA GLU A 46 -29.19 15.34 -8.61
C GLU A 46 -28.60 15.96 -7.34
N ASN A 47 -27.35 15.70 -7.02
CA ASN A 47 -26.72 16.06 -5.74
C ASN A 47 -25.83 17.32 -5.81
N ARG A 48 -25.39 17.71 -7.00
CA ARG A 48 -24.51 18.86 -7.27
C ARG A 48 -23.34 18.96 -6.30
N PRO A 49 -22.48 17.93 -6.20
CA PRO A 49 -21.38 17.93 -5.26
C PRO A 49 -20.40 19.07 -5.58
N ARG A 50 -19.89 19.72 -4.55
CA ARG A 50 -18.95 20.84 -4.68
C ARG A 50 -17.54 20.38 -5.02
N ILE A 51 -17.18 19.14 -4.64
CA ILE A 51 -15.88 18.51 -4.92
C ILE A 51 -16.11 17.12 -5.52
N LEU A 52 -15.38 16.83 -6.58
CA LEU A 52 -15.10 15.47 -7.06
C LEU A 52 -13.69 15.09 -6.63
N HIS A 53 -13.55 14.03 -5.81
CA HIS A 53 -12.26 13.48 -5.40
C HIS A 53 -12.03 12.16 -6.13
N ILE A 54 -11.06 12.13 -7.04
CA ILE A 54 -10.77 11.00 -7.94
C ILE A 54 -9.56 10.23 -7.43
N HIS A 55 -9.72 8.94 -7.16
CA HIS A 55 -8.63 8.05 -6.78
C HIS A 55 -8.13 7.19 -7.97
N GLU A 56 -8.99 6.95 -8.95
CA GLU A 56 -8.67 6.09 -10.08
C GLU A 56 -8.50 6.94 -11.36
N PRO A 57 -7.38 6.79 -12.09
CA PRO A 57 -7.10 7.62 -13.28
C PRO A 57 -8.09 7.38 -14.42
N ASP A 58 -8.75 6.23 -14.46
CA ASP A 58 -9.81 5.94 -15.46
C ASP A 58 -11.01 6.89 -15.32
N LEU A 59 -11.14 7.57 -14.18
CA LEU A 59 -12.18 8.57 -13.91
C LEU A 59 -11.76 10.00 -14.27
N LEU A 60 -10.50 10.25 -14.64
CA LEU A 60 -10.03 11.58 -15.04
C LEU A 60 -10.83 12.23 -16.17
N PRO A 61 -11.36 11.51 -17.17
CA PRO A 61 -12.24 12.11 -18.17
C PRO A 61 -13.49 12.80 -17.58
N LEU A 62 -13.98 12.35 -16.42
CA LEU A 62 -15.09 13.00 -15.71
C LEU A 62 -14.72 14.40 -15.19
N ALA A 63 -13.46 14.64 -14.87
CA ALA A 63 -13.00 15.94 -14.39
C ALA A 63 -13.43 17.07 -15.34
N LYS A 64 -13.21 16.88 -16.66
CA LYS A 64 -13.64 17.81 -17.70
C LYS A 64 -15.17 18.06 -17.62
N VAL A 65 -15.93 16.98 -17.68
CA VAL A 65 -17.40 17.04 -17.78
C VAL A 65 -18.02 17.73 -16.55
N VAL A 66 -17.59 17.35 -15.33
CA VAL A 66 -18.15 17.93 -14.11
C VAL A 66 -17.73 19.39 -13.91
N LYS A 67 -16.54 19.76 -14.36
CA LYS A 67 -16.08 21.14 -14.30
C LYS A 67 -16.84 22.04 -15.26
N GLU A 68 -17.06 21.60 -16.50
CA GLU A 68 -17.77 22.35 -17.52
C GLU A 68 -19.28 22.48 -17.23
N LEU A 69 -19.92 21.39 -16.79
CA LEU A 69 -21.38 21.39 -16.59
C LEU A 69 -21.83 21.88 -15.20
N PHE A 70 -21.05 21.64 -14.16
CA PHE A 70 -21.46 21.85 -12.77
C PHE A 70 -20.56 22.81 -12.00
N ASN A 71 -19.47 23.29 -12.58
CA ASN A 71 -18.43 24.09 -11.90
C ASN A 71 -17.89 23.42 -10.62
N THR A 72 -17.86 22.07 -10.62
CA THR A 72 -17.36 21.27 -9.51
C THR A 72 -15.84 21.37 -9.41
N LYS A 73 -15.31 21.50 -8.20
CA LYS A 73 -13.88 21.42 -7.94
C LYS A 73 -13.39 19.97 -8.03
N VAL A 74 -12.20 19.77 -8.58
CA VAL A 74 -11.67 18.44 -8.82
C VAL A 74 -10.35 18.25 -8.08
N ILE A 75 -10.27 17.19 -7.27
CA ILE A 75 -9.05 16.69 -6.65
C ILE A 75 -8.68 15.37 -7.34
N TYR A 76 -7.43 15.25 -7.78
CA TYR A 76 -6.87 13.99 -8.25
C TYR A 76 -5.90 13.44 -7.22
N ASP A 77 -6.25 12.32 -6.59
CA ASP A 77 -5.49 11.63 -5.55
C ASP A 77 -4.77 10.41 -6.15
N VAL A 78 -3.47 10.54 -6.31
CA VAL A 78 -2.62 9.60 -7.04
C VAL A 78 -1.98 8.62 -6.06
N HIS A 79 -2.47 7.39 -6.06
CA HIS A 79 -1.98 6.34 -5.17
C HIS A 79 -0.78 5.56 -5.71
N GLU A 80 -0.61 5.52 -7.04
CA GLU A 80 0.38 4.66 -7.69
C GLU A 80 1.14 5.41 -8.78
N ASP A 81 2.41 5.05 -8.96
CA ASP A 81 3.15 5.41 -10.16
C ASP A 81 2.75 4.46 -11.30
N TYR A 82 1.75 4.86 -12.08
CA TYR A 82 1.19 4.04 -13.15
C TYR A 82 2.21 3.65 -14.23
N PRO A 83 3.15 4.51 -14.66
CA PRO A 83 4.24 4.09 -15.53
C PRO A 83 5.04 2.91 -14.97
N SER A 84 5.37 2.93 -13.70
CA SER A 84 6.07 1.84 -13.02
C SER A 84 5.23 0.56 -12.89
N LEU A 85 3.93 0.70 -12.65
CA LEU A 85 2.99 -0.43 -12.69
C LEU A 85 2.97 -1.09 -14.06
N ILE A 86 2.85 -0.31 -15.14
CA ILE A 86 2.87 -0.79 -16.51
C ILE A 86 4.21 -1.48 -16.82
N GLN A 87 5.33 -0.89 -16.41
CA GLN A 87 6.64 -1.50 -16.59
C GLN A 87 6.80 -2.82 -15.84
N THR A 88 6.27 -2.92 -14.64
CA THR A 88 6.41 -4.12 -13.79
C THR A 88 5.50 -5.26 -14.24
N PHE A 89 4.24 -4.98 -14.56
CA PHE A 89 3.21 -6.01 -14.75
C PHE A 89 2.74 -6.22 -16.19
N SER A 90 3.16 -5.39 -17.15
CA SER A 90 2.77 -5.60 -18.55
C SER A 90 3.29 -6.94 -19.06
N ARG A 91 2.42 -7.69 -19.71
CA ARG A 91 2.75 -8.96 -20.40
C ARG A 91 3.58 -8.75 -21.70
N TRP A 92 3.61 -7.53 -22.23
CA TRP A 92 4.30 -7.18 -23.47
C TRP A 92 5.77 -6.85 -23.22
N GLY A 93 6.64 -7.16 -24.17
CA GLY A 93 8.09 -6.93 -24.04
C GLY A 93 8.51 -5.44 -24.11
N GLY A 94 9.75 -5.17 -23.71
CA GLY A 94 10.40 -3.88 -23.47
C GLY A 94 9.92 -2.61 -24.21
N ILE A 95 9.93 -2.58 -25.55
CA ILE A 95 9.56 -1.38 -26.34
C ILE A 95 8.06 -1.07 -26.19
N ILE A 96 7.20 -2.08 -26.20
CA ILE A 96 5.73 -1.91 -26.09
C ILE A 96 5.37 -1.42 -24.69
N LYS A 97 6.02 -1.91 -23.65
CA LYS A 97 5.84 -1.40 -22.28
C LYS A 97 6.09 0.10 -22.17
N ASN A 98 7.21 0.54 -22.75
CA ASN A 98 7.59 1.97 -22.72
C ASN A 98 6.61 2.82 -23.51
N LEU A 99 6.12 2.32 -24.67
CA LEU A 99 5.12 3.01 -25.46
C LEU A 99 3.79 3.14 -24.72
N ASN A 100 3.32 2.07 -24.08
CA ASN A 100 2.09 2.08 -23.30
C ASN A 100 2.19 3.04 -22.11
N GLY A 101 3.33 3.10 -21.43
CA GLY A 101 3.59 4.08 -20.38
C GLY A 101 3.50 5.52 -20.89
N LYS A 102 4.09 5.81 -22.06
CA LYS A 102 4.02 7.14 -22.68
C LYS A 102 2.61 7.53 -23.14
N ILE A 103 1.85 6.58 -23.67
CA ILE A 103 0.45 6.81 -24.06
C ILE A 103 -0.38 7.13 -22.82
N TRP A 104 -0.16 6.37 -21.73
CA TRP A 104 -0.84 6.59 -20.48
C TRP A 104 -0.54 8.00 -19.92
N LEU A 105 0.73 8.40 -19.86
CA LEU A 105 1.15 9.74 -19.42
C LEU A 105 0.51 10.87 -20.24
N ARG A 106 0.41 10.70 -21.57
CA ARG A 106 -0.28 11.69 -22.42
C ARG A 106 -1.76 11.82 -22.08
N LYS A 107 -2.44 10.68 -21.83
CA LYS A 107 -3.85 10.67 -21.41
C LYS A 107 -4.04 11.35 -20.05
N GLU A 108 -3.20 11.04 -19.08
CA GLU A 108 -3.26 11.69 -17.77
C GLU A 108 -3.06 13.20 -17.91
N LYS A 109 -1.98 13.63 -18.60
CA LYS A 109 -1.65 15.03 -18.79
C LYS A 109 -2.78 15.83 -19.44
N GLN A 110 -3.49 15.25 -20.40
CA GLN A 110 -4.61 15.86 -21.11
C GLN A 110 -5.75 16.32 -20.18
N PHE A 111 -5.93 15.67 -19.03
CA PHE A 111 -6.99 16.01 -18.10
C PHE A 111 -6.55 16.86 -16.90
N LEU A 112 -5.23 17.12 -16.76
CA LEU A 112 -4.74 17.93 -15.64
C LEU A 112 -5.27 19.37 -15.66
N GLU A 113 -5.58 19.93 -16.83
CA GLU A 113 -6.19 21.27 -16.93
C GLU A 113 -7.55 21.39 -16.24
N TYR A 114 -8.23 20.27 -16.01
CA TYR A 114 -9.52 20.22 -15.31
C TYR A 114 -9.39 19.90 -13.82
N VAL A 115 -8.17 19.67 -13.32
CA VAL A 115 -7.86 19.35 -11.91
C VAL A 115 -7.51 20.65 -11.18
N ASP A 116 -8.07 20.84 -9.98
CA ASP A 116 -7.77 22.00 -9.13
C ASP A 116 -6.63 21.70 -8.14
N GLU A 117 -6.54 20.49 -7.60
CA GLU A 117 -5.50 20.07 -6.66
C GLU A 117 -5.05 18.63 -6.95
N ILE A 118 -3.75 18.37 -6.77
CA ILE A 118 -3.18 17.01 -6.86
C ILE A 118 -2.72 16.57 -5.47
N ILE A 119 -3.17 15.39 -5.08
CA ILE A 119 -2.69 14.66 -3.90
C ILE A 119 -1.85 13.48 -4.40
N ILE A 120 -0.78 13.15 -3.69
CA ILE A 120 0.07 12.00 -3.98
C ILE A 120 0.29 11.17 -2.70
N ALA A 121 0.12 9.86 -2.79
CA ALA A 121 0.29 8.94 -1.66
C ALA A 121 1.76 8.64 -1.32
N SER A 122 2.70 9.15 -2.11
CA SER A 122 4.14 9.05 -1.84
C SER A 122 4.86 10.24 -2.48
N PRO A 123 5.81 10.88 -1.79
CA PRO A 123 6.55 12.04 -2.34
C PRO A 123 7.40 11.72 -3.57
N ALA A 124 7.55 10.45 -3.92
CA ALA A 124 8.25 10.02 -5.13
C ALA A 124 7.34 9.88 -6.35
N ILE A 125 6.01 9.99 -6.20
CA ILE A 125 5.07 9.91 -7.31
C ILE A 125 5.08 11.24 -8.08
N ASN A 126 5.46 11.17 -9.35
CA ASN A 126 5.45 12.32 -10.27
C ASN A 126 5.21 11.83 -11.71
N ASN A 127 4.09 11.16 -11.95
CA ASN A 127 3.79 10.40 -13.16
C ASN A 127 4.05 11.18 -14.46
N CYS A 128 3.41 12.34 -14.61
CA CYS A 128 3.52 13.15 -15.83
C CYS A 128 4.17 14.52 -15.60
N GLY A 129 4.96 14.65 -14.52
CA GLY A 129 5.61 15.91 -14.19
C GLY A 129 4.62 16.95 -13.65
N TYR A 130 4.01 16.69 -12.51
CA TYR A 130 3.00 17.59 -11.93
C TYR A 130 3.53 18.99 -11.67
N ILE A 131 4.76 19.11 -11.14
CA ILE A 131 5.39 20.40 -10.84
C ILE A 131 5.63 21.16 -12.13
N GLU A 132 6.13 20.49 -13.17
CA GLU A 132 6.39 21.06 -14.50
C GLU A 132 5.10 21.50 -15.20
N ASN A 133 3.95 20.96 -14.79
CA ASN A 133 2.62 21.36 -15.26
C ASN A 133 1.93 22.38 -14.31
N GLY A 134 2.67 22.98 -13.37
CA GLY A 134 2.19 24.09 -12.53
C GLY A 134 1.50 23.67 -11.24
N PHE A 135 1.54 22.39 -10.87
CA PHE A 135 0.97 21.91 -9.61
C PHE A 135 2.04 21.85 -8.50
N ILE A 136 1.61 22.00 -7.27
CA ILE A 136 2.39 21.68 -6.07
C ILE A 136 1.66 20.51 -5.37
N PRO A 137 2.04 19.26 -5.70
CA PRO A 137 1.34 18.10 -5.17
C PRO A 137 1.37 18.06 -3.64
N ILE A 138 0.24 17.73 -3.04
CA ILE A 138 0.09 17.60 -1.59
C ILE A 138 0.34 16.15 -1.22
N VAL A 139 1.37 15.89 -0.41
CA VAL A 139 1.69 14.52 0.02
C VAL A 139 0.78 14.12 1.16
N LEU A 140 -0.08 13.13 0.93
CA LEU A 140 -0.92 12.49 1.95
C LEU A 140 -0.66 10.98 1.92
N GLU A 141 0.22 10.52 2.77
CA GLU A 141 0.65 9.12 2.80
C GLU A 141 -0.38 8.24 3.52
N ASN A 142 -0.43 6.97 3.14
CA ASN A 142 -1.36 5.98 3.69
C ASN A 142 -0.86 5.44 5.04
N PHE A 143 -0.89 6.26 6.07
CA PHE A 143 -0.57 5.85 7.44
C PHE A 143 -1.76 5.13 8.10
N PRO A 144 -1.51 4.23 9.06
CA PRO A 144 -2.57 3.59 9.81
C PRO A 144 -3.33 4.60 10.70
N SER A 145 -4.60 4.32 10.97
CA SER A 145 -5.32 5.08 11.99
C SER A 145 -4.83 4.71 13.39
N SER A 146 -4.59 5.70 14.23
CA SER A 146 -4.18 5.48 15.62
C SER A 146 -5.26 4.80 16.47
N THR A 147 -6.53 4.85 16.01
CA THR A 147 -7.67 4.28 16.75
C THR A 147 -7.79 2.76 16.63
N ILE A 148 -7.16 2.15 15.63
CA ILE A 148 -7.25 0.70 15.37
C ILE A 148 -5.99 -0.07 15.75
N LEU A 149 -5.00 0.60 16.35
CA LEU A 149 -3.72 -0.01 16.68
C LEU A 149 -3.87 -1.12 17.72
N PRO A 150 -3.08 -2.20 17.63
CA PRO A 150 -3.12 -3.27 18.60
C PRO A 150 -2.55 -2.80 19.94
N LYS A 151 -3.09 -3.34 21.04
CA LYS A 151 -2.43 -3.25 22.33
C LYS A 151 -1.19 -4.15 22.31
N VAL A 152 -0.02 -3.56 22.50
CA VAL A 152 1.27 -4.25 22.45
C VAL A 152 1.79 -4.46 23.87
N ASP A 153 2.00 -5.71 24.26
CA ASP A 153 2.78 -6.06 25.43
C ASP A 153 4.24 -6.27 25.04
N PHE A 154 5.08 -5.27 25.31
CA PHE A 154 6.53 -5.33 25.01
C PHE A 154 7.30 -6.28 25.94
N LYS A 155 6.67 -6.80 26.99
CA LYS A 155 7.30 -7.76 27.91
C LYS A 155 7.03 -9.21 27.51
N SER A 156 6.02 -9.46 26.65
CA SER A 156 5.71 -10.80 26.20
C SER A 156 6.81 -11.34 25.30
N ASP A 157 7.19 -12.58 25.50
CA ASP A 157 8.05 -13.28 24.55
C ASP A 157 7.24 -13.68 23.32
N ARG A 158 7.64 -13.19 22.17
CA ARG A 158 7.01 -13.50 20.88
C ARG A 158 7.68 -14.68 20.18
N GLY A 159 8.65 -15.31 20.82
CA GLY A 159 9.40 -16.42 20.26
C GLY A 159 10.19 -16.06 19.00
N ASN A 160 10.53 -17.08 18.22
CA ASN A 160 11.27 -16.93 16.97
C ASN A 160 10.31 -16.80 15.77
N THR A 161 9.38 -15.86 15.84
CA THR A 161 8.30 -15.70 14.86
C THR A 161 8.55 -14.55 13.90
N ILE A 162 8.33 -14.79 12.62
CA ILE A 162 8.50 -13.84 11.52
C ILE A 162 7.17 -13.75 10.77
N ILE A 163 6.78 -12.55 10.36
CA ILE A 163 5.55 -12.33 9.60
C ILE A 163 5.80 -11.52 8.35
N TYR A 164 5.17 -11.96 7.26
CA TYR A 164 4.94 -11.18 6.05
C TYR A 164 3.44 -11.08 5.79
N HIS A 165 2.96 -9.92 5.38
CA HIS A 165 1.58 -9.75 4.93
C HIS A 165 1.45 -8.88 3.67
N GLY A 166 0.36 -9.07 2.92
CA GLY A 166 0.02 -8.38 1.68
C GLY A 166 0.18 -9.25 0.45
N HIS A 167 0.15 -8.67 -0.74
CA HIS A 167 0.28 -9.44 -1.97
C HIS A 167 1.56 -10.28 -2.00
N ILE A 168 1.41 -11.55 -2.37
CA ILE A 168 2.50 -12.52 -2.48
C ILE A 168 2.82 -12.67 -3.97
N GLY A 169 3.95 -12.08 -4.38
CA GLY A 169 4.43 -12.08 -5.76
C GLY A 169 5.96 -12.06 -5.85
N PRO A 170 6.53 -12.38 -7.02
CA PRO A 170 7.98 -12.40 -7.22
C PRO A 170 8.62 -11.05 -6.88
N GLU A 171 8.00 -9.96 -7.27
CA GLU A 171 8.48 -8.58 -7.04
C GLU A 171 8.55 -8.23 -5.54
N ARG A 172 7.90 -9.02 -4.70
CA ARG A 172 7.88 -8.84 -3.24
C ARG A 172 8.98 -9.63 -2.52
N GLY A 173 9.82 -10.38 -3.26
CA GLY A 173 10.95 -11.10 -2.71
C GLY A 173 10.58 -12.30 -1.82
N ILE A 174 9.43 -12.95 -2.10
CA ILE A 174 8.95 -14.06 -1.28
C ILE A 174 9.79 -15.33 -1.53
N THR A 175 10.29 -15.54 -2.75
CA THR A 175 11.21 -16.63 -3.05
C THR A 175 12.47 -16.50 -2.20
N GLU A 176 13.09 -15.33 -2.20
CA GLU A 176 14.30 -15.00 -1.44
C GLU A 176 14.06 -15.11 0.08
N LEU A 177 12.87 -14.73 0.53
CA LEU A 177 12.47 -14.90 1.93
C LEU A 177 12.42 -16.39 2.32
N ILE A 178 11.76 -17.23 1.54
CA ILE A 178 11.68 -18.67 1.81
C ILE A 178 13.07 -19.31 1.82
N GLU A 179 13.92 -18.97 0.85
CA GLU A 179 15.31 -19.44 0.81
C GLU A 179 16.09 -18.99 2.05
N SER A 180 15.90 -17.73 2.50
CA SER A 180 16.55 -17.24 3.72
C SER A 180 16.09 -17.99 4.98
N ILE A 181 14.80 -18.34 5.08
CA ILE A 181 14.27 -19.12 6.22
C ILE A 181 14.96 -20.50 6.29
N SER A 182 15.31 -21.14 5.16
CA SER A 182 16.05 -22.41 5.20
C SER A 182 17.42 -22.29 5.86
N MET A 183 18.02 -21.11 5.77
CA MET A 183 19.31 -20.81 6.43
C MET A 183 19.11 -20.42 7.90
N VAL A 184 18.03 -19.70 8.21
CA VAL A 184 17.67 -19.32 9.60
C VAL A 184 17.33 -20.56 10.41
N ALA A 185 16.55 -21.49 9.87
CA ALA A 185 16.13 -22.73 10.55
C ALA A 185 17.29 -23.63 10.97
N LYS A 186 18.44 -23.52 10.29
CA LYS A 186 19.68 -24.23 10.69
C LYS A 186 20.41 -23.59 11.89
N ARG A 187 20.04 -22.37 12.24
CA ARG A 187 20.74 -21.53 13.24
C ARG A 187 19.86 -21.15 14.42
N VAL A 188 18.55 -21.16 14.23
CA VAL A 188 17.55 -20.78 15.25
C VAL A 188 16.50 -21.88 15.31
N ASN A 189 16.44 -22.55 16.45
CA ASN A 189 15.41 -23.57 16.69
C ASN A 189 14.01 -22.92 16.71
N ASP A 190 13.01 -23.69 16.27
CA ASP A 190 11.58 -23.32 16.32
C ASP A 190 11.25 -21.99 15.62
N VAL A 191 12.07 -21.58 14.63
CA VAL A 191 11.73 -20.40 13.82
C VAL A 191 10.50 -20.70 12.98
N SER A 192 9.56 -19.74 12.95
CA SER A 192 8.36 -19.82 12.11
C SER A 192 8.16 -18.55 11.30
N LEU A 193 7.74 -18.74 10.04
CA LEU A 193 7.32 -17.68 9.13
C LEU A 193 5.83 -17.82 8.81
N SER A 194 5.05 -16.82 9.17
CA SER A 194 3.64 -16.70 8.78
C SER A 194 3.49 -15.80 7.56
N LEU A 195 2.85 -16.32 6.50
CA LEU A 195 2.55 -15.59 5.27
C LEU A 195 1.05 -15.29 5.19
N PHE A 196 0.67 -14.02 5.21
CA PHE A 196 -0.71 -13.58 5.04
C PHE A 196 -0.87 -12.82 3.73
N GLY A 197 -1.82 -13.24 2.89
CA GLY A 197 -2.15 -12.57 1.65
C GLY A 197 -2.49 -13.49 0.51
N ALA A 198 -2.96 -12.89 -0.59
CA ALA A 198 -3.25 -13.59 -1.81
C ALA A 198 -2.01 -13.68 -2.72
N PHE A 199 -1.82 -14.83 -3.33
CA PHE A 199 -0.83 -14.98 -4.39
C PHE A 199 -1.28 -14.22 -5.64
N ARG A 200 -0.34 -13.57 -6.30
CA ARG A 200 -0.61 -12.83 -7.53
C ARG A 200 -1.04 -13.76 -8.68
N THR A 201 -0.50 -14.97 -8.73
CA THR A 201 -0.87 -15.99 -9.72
C THR A 201 -0.85 -17.39 -9.11
N GLU A 202 -1.71 -18.27 -9.60
CA GLU A 202 -1.72 -19.67 -9.19
C GLU A 202 -0.39 -20.39 -9.52
N GLN A 203 0.27 -20.02 -10.62
CA GLN A 203 1.57 -20.60 -10.96
C GLN A 203 2.63 -20.25 -9.91
N TYR A 204 2.68 -18.99 -9.46
CA TYR A 204 3.63 -18.57 -8.43
C TYR A 204 3.33 -19.24 -7.09
N LYS A 205 2.04 -19.41 -6.74
CA LYS A 205 1.62 -20.18 -5.56
C LYS A 205 2.18 -21.60 -5.59
N LYS A 206 1.99 -22.32 -6.69
CA LYS A 206 2.52 -23.69 -6.87
C LYS A 206 4.03 -23.71 -6.71
N ASN A 207 4.73 -22.75 -7.29
CA ASN A 207 6.19 -22.66 -7.20
C ASN A 207 6.66 -22.46 -5.75
N ILE A 208 6.04 -21.57 -5.00
CA ILE A 208 6.40 -21.30 -3.60
C ILE A 208 6.11 -22.52 -2.71
N LEU A 209 4.94 -23.14 -2.84
CA LEU A 209 4.61 -24.34 -2.06
C LEU A 209 5.57 -25.51 -2.37
N SER A 210 5.95 -25.68 -3.64
CA SER A 210 6.97 -26.65 -4.04
C SER A 210 8.34 -26.34 -3.43
N LEU A 211 8.74 -25.07 -3.42
CA LEU A 211 10.02 -24.63 -2.83
C LEU A 211 10.05 -24.89 -1.31
N ILE A 212 8.98 -24.59 -0.60
CA ILE A 212 8.84 -24.88 0.84
C ILE A 212 9.05 -26.38 1.11
N ASN A 213 8.40 -27.23 0.31
CA ASN A 213 8.54 -28.68 0.45
C ASN A 213 9.97 -29.18 0.11
N GLN A 214 10.54 -28.68 -1.00
CA GLN A 214 11.90 -29.04 -1.44
C GLN A 214 12.98 -28.67 -0.41
N LEU A 215 12.78 -27.54 0.30
CA LEU A 215 13.70 -27.09 1.34
C LEU A 215 13.40 -27.71 2.72
N GLY A 216 12.39 -28.57 2.84
CA GLY A 216 12.01 -29.20 4.10
C GLY A 216 11.41 -28.23 5.14
N LEU A 217 10.77 -27.14 4.68
CA LEU A 217 10.30 -26.05 5.54
C LEU A 217 8.82 -26.16 5.93
N ASN A 218 8.17 -27.31 5.73
CA ASN A 218 6.73 -27.48 6.01
C ASN A 218 6.35 -27.20 7.48
N ASN A 219 7.29 -27.38 8.43
CA ASN A 219 7.08 -27.05 9.85
C ASN A 219 7.54 -25.63 10.23
N HIS A 220 8.13 -24.88 9.30
CA HIS A 220 8.68 -23.54 9.53
C HIS A 220 7.94 -22.44 8.80
N VAL A 221 7.18 -22.75 7.74
CA VAL A 221 6.49 -21.75 6.90
C VAL A 221 5.04 -22.14 6.74
N GLU A 222 4.15 -21.23 7.13
CA GLU A 222 2.72 -21.39 6.99
C GLU A 222 2.11 -20.26 6.18
N TRP A 223 1.30 -20.61 5.18
CA TRP A 223 0.50 -19.67 4.44
C TRP A 223 -0.96 -19.71 4.91
N HIS A 224 -1.44 -18.59 5.45
CA HIS A 224 -2.78 -18.44 6.04
C HIS A 224 -3.83 -17.88 5.07
N GLY A 225 -3.45 -17.56 3.81
CA GLY A 225 -4.37 -16.94 2.86
C GLY A 225 -4.60 -15.45 3.13
N HIS A 226 -5.70 -14.94 2.56
CA HIS A 226 -6.11 -13.55 2.78
C HIS A 226 -6.73 -13.38 4.17
N ILE A 227 -6.35 -12.28 4.83
CA ILE A 227 -6.89 -11.89 6.13
C ILE A 227 -7.42 -10.45 6.03
N SER A 228 -8.49 -10.13 6.75
CA SER A 228 -8.99 -8.77 6.79
C SER A 228 -8.00 -7.80 7.45
N HIS A 229 -8.04 -6.53 7.05
CA HIS A 229 -7.18 -5.50 7.65
C HIS A 229 -7.42 -5.34 9.17
N ARG A 230 -8.61 -5.65 9.65
CA ARG A 230 -8.93 -5.62 11.08
C ARG A 230 -8.26 -6.76 11.84
N GLU A 231 -8.24 -7.94 11.25
CA GLU A 231 -7.70 -9.16 11.91
C GLU A 231 -6.18 -9.23 11.87
N ILE A 232 -5.54 -8.61 10.85
CA ILE A 232 -4.09 -8.65 10.71
C ILE A 232 -3.37 -8.04 11.91
N TRP A 233 -3.94 -7.02 12.56
CA TRP A 233 -3.34 -6.35 13.71
C TRP A 233 -3.02 -7.29 14.86
N GLY A 234 -3.94 -8.23 15.13
CA GLY A 234 -3.73 -9.27 16.14
C GLY A 234 -2.60 -10.23 15.79
N GLN A 235 -2.40 -10.50 14.50
CA GLN A 235 -1.30 -11.35 14.04
C GLN A 235 0.04 -10.60 14.08
N LEU A 236 0.07 -9.34 13.66
CA LEU A 236 1.27 -8.50 13.73
C LEU A 236 1.79 -8.41 15.17
N ALA A 237 0.91 -8.17 16.14
CA ALA A 237 1.29 -8.01 17.55
C ALA A 237 1.85 -9.30 18.20
N LYS A 238 1.59 -10.47 17.61
CA LYS A 238 2.11 -11.76 18.10
C LYS A 238 3.49 -12.10 17.54
N ASN A 239 3.95 -11.41 16.49
CA ASN A 239 5.18 -11.76 15.82
C ASN A 239 6.36 -10.86 16.24
N ALA A 240 7.55 -11.46 16.35
CA ALA A 240 8.78 -10.77 16.75
C ALA A 240 9.32 -9.87 15.63
N ILE A 241 9.30 -10.36 14.39
CA ILE A 241 9.85 -9.66 13.22
C ILE A 241 8.80 -9.50 12.14
N GLY A 242 8.62 -8.26 11.64
CA GLY A 242 7.97 -7.94 10.37
C GLY A 242 9.01 -7.85 9.26
N VAL A 243 8.77 -8.53 8.14
CA VAL A 243 9.74 -8.55 7.03
C VAL A 243 9.18 -7.89 5.76
N ILE A 244 10.01 -7.05 5.11
CA ILE A 244 9.69 -6.36 3.85
C ILE A 244 10.82 -6.64 2.84
N PRO A 245 10.85 -7.85 2.23
CA PRO A 245 11.99 -8.33 1.45
C PRO A 245 11.90 -7.94 -0.03
N PHE A 246 11.34 -6.78 -0.34
CA PHE A 246 11.03 -6.34 -1.70
C PHE A 246 12.27 -6.36 -2.61
N LEU A 247 12.09 -6.86 -3.83
CA LEU A 247 13.10 -6.75 -4.87
C LEU A 247 13.18 -5.32 -5.42
N ASP A 248 14.35 -4.96 -5.93
CA ASP A 248 14.57 -3.65 -6.55
C ASP A 248 13.98 -3.63 -7.97
N ASN A 249 12.84 -2.98 -8.11
CA ASN A 249 12.13 -2.81 -9.37
C ASN A 249 11.43 -1.43 -9.42
N PRO A 250 10.92 -0.98 -10.59
CA PRO A 250 10.29 0.33 -10.69
C PRO A 250 9.20 0.61 -9.66
N LEU A 251 8.34 -0.38 -9.37
CA LEU A 251 7.24 -0.24 -8.42
C LEU A 251 7.73 -0.05 -6.98
N THR A 252 8.73 -0.86 -6.55
CA THR A 252 9.21 -0.85 -5.16
C THR A 252 10.15 0.31 -4.84
N ARG A 253 10.64 1.01 -5.88
CA ARG A 253 11.51 2.20 -5.72
C ARG A 253 10.75 3.45 -5.33
N LEU A 254 9.44 3.53 -5.59
CA LEU A 254 8.67 4.77 -5.50
C LEU A 254 7.60 4.74 -4.40
N GLY A 255 6.89 3.61 -4.27
CA GLY A 255 5.78 3.50 -3.32
C GLY A 255 6.22 3.46 -1.86
N THR A 256 5.46 4.11 -1.01
CA THR A 256 5.61 3.99 0.45
C THR A 256 5.01 2.66 0.91
N PRO A 257 5.79 1.78 1.55
CA PRO A 257 5.25 0.51 2.03
C PRO A 257 4.47 0.71 3.33
N THR A 258 3.15 0.64 3.28
CA THR A 258 2.28 0.76 4.46
C THR A 258 2.64 -0.21 5.59
N LYS A 259 3.14 -1.41 5.21
CA LYS A 259 3.64 -2.43 6.17
C LYS A 259 4.70 -1.92 7.13
N LEU A 260 5.53 -0.96 6.71
CA LEU A 260 6.55 -0.37 7.57
C LEU A 260 5.89 0.23 8.83
N PHE A 261 4.84 1.01 8.63
CA PHE A 261 4.11 1.66 9.71
C PHE A 261 3.26 0.67 10.51
N GLU A 262 2.71 -0.33 9.86
CA GLU A 262 1.94 -1.39 10.53
C GLU A 262 2.85 -2.22 11.45
N PHE A 263 4.07 -2.57 11.04
CA PHE A 263 5.06 -3.23 11.89
C PHE A 263 5.55 -2.32 13.03
N MET A 264 5.80 -1.03 12.77
CA MET A 264 6.10 -0.07 13.83
C MET A 264 4.98 0.00 14.87
N ALA A 265 3.73 0.08 14.43
CA ALA A 265 2.54 0.14 15.29
C ALA A 265 2.37 -1.12 16.14
N ALA A 266 2.65 -2.28 15.56
CA ALA A 266 2.55 -3.57 16.23
C ALA A 266 3.77 -3.91 17.11
N GLY A 267 4.76 -3.02 17.16
CA GLY A 267 5.98 -3.22 17.93
C GLY A 267 6.80 -4.41 17.45
N CYS A 268 6.83 -4.67 16.15
CA CYS A 268 7.72 -5.65 15.53
C CYS A 268 9.12 -5.05 15.32
N ARG A 269 10.17 -5.87 15.39
CA ARG A 269 11.44 -5.56 14.75
C ARG A 269 11.22 -5.58 13.24
N ILE A 270 11.98 -4.78 12.51
CA ILE A 270 11.76 -4.67 11.07
C ILE A 270 13.02 -4.99 10.32
N VAL A 271 12.93 -6.02 9.46
CA VAL A 271 13.97 -6.36 8.47
C VAL A 271 13.41 -6.03 7.10
N ALA A 272 14.05 -5.11 6.38
CA ALA A 272 13.55 -4.62 5.12
C ALA A 272 14.66 -4.52 4.06
N SER A 273 14.26 -4.57 2.80
CA SER A 273 15.18 -4.30 1.69
C SER A 273 15.66 -2.86 1.71
N ASP A 274 16.96 -2.65 1.44
CA ASP A 274 17.59 -1.33 1.36
C ASP A 274 17.14 -0.58 0.10
N LEU A 275 15.91 -0.06 0.14
CA LEU A 275 15.27 0.74 -0.91
C LEU A 275 15.03 2.16 -0.40
N LYS A 276 15.01 3.13 -1.33
CA LYS A 276 14.78 4.54 -1.00
C LYS A 276 13.54 4.79 -0.13
N PRO A 277 12.37 4.14 -0.38
CA PRO A 277 11.19 4.35 0.45
C PRO A 277 11.38 3.94 1.91
N MET A 278 12.19 2.91 2.19
CA MET A 278 12.46 2.47 3.57
C MET A 278 13.30 3.49 4.36
N LYS A 279 14.19 4.21 3.69
CA LYS A 279 15.09 5.20 4.31
C LYS A 279 14.46 6.58 4.49
N ARG A 280 13.27 6.78 3.98
CA ARG A 280 12.58 8.08 4.00
C ARG A 280 12.08 8.45 5.39
N TYR A 281 11.84 7.44 6.22
CA TYR A 281 11.22 7.60 7.52
C TYR A 281 12.21 7.34 8.63
N ASP A 282 12.02 8.05 9.74
CA ASP A 282 12.80 7.86 10.96
C ASP A 282 12.27 6.63 11.72
N VAL A 283 12.90 5.48 11.47
CA VAL A 283 12.54 4.18 12.08
C VAL A 283 13.71 3.67 12.90
N ASP A 284 13.53 3.60 14.21
CA ASP A 284 14.55 3.10 15.12
C ASP A 284 14.75 1.59 14.94
N GLY A 285 16.01 1.15 14.89
CA GLY A 285 16.34 -0.26 14.78
C GLY A 285 15.94 -0.91 13.45
N LEU A 286 15.71 -0.12 12.38
CA LEU A 286 15.43 -0.65 11.05
C LEU A 286 16.65 -1.39 10.49
N SER A 287 16.49 -2.68 10.25
CA SER A 287 17.54 -3.56 9.72
C SER A 287 17.43 -3.64 8.20
N LEU A 288 18.35 -2.99 7.48
CA LEU A 288 18.33 -2.87 6.01
C LEU A 288 19.24 -3.89 5.33
N VAL A 289 18.71 -4.56 4.31
CA VAL A 289 19.38 -5.63 3.56
C VAL A 289 19.36 -5.32 2.07
N LYS A 290 20.47 -5.56 1.37
CA LYS A 290 20.49 -5.42 -0.09
C LYS A 290 19.39 -6.27 -0.73
N PRO A 291 18.52 -5.71 -1.60
CA PRO A 291 17.45 -6.45 -2.25
C PRO A 291 17.95 -7.71 -2.95
N GLY A 292 17.24 -8.82 -2.76
CA GLY A 292 17.58 -10.12 -3.36
C GLY A 292 18.77 -10.86 -2.72
N ASN A 293 19.41 -10.31 -1.69
CA ASN A 293 20.51 -11.00 -1.02
C ASN A 293 20.00 -11.95 0.08
N VAL A 294 19.79 -13.21 -0.27
CA VAL A 294 19.26 -14.27 0.61
C VAL A 294 20.12 -14.47 1.86
N ILE A 295 21.46 -14.50 1.70
CA ILE A 295 22.40 -14.74 2.81
C ILE A 295 22.32 -13.58 3.81
N ALA A 296 22.42 -12.35 3.35
CA ALA A 296 22.33 -11.19 4.21
C ALA A 296 20.94 -11.09 4.88
N LEU A 297 19.85 -11.45 4.16
CA LEU A 297 18.52 -11.50 4.75
C LEU A 297 18.45 -12.48 5.91
N ALA A 298 19.00 -13.70 5.72
CA ALA A 298 19.07 -14.70 6.79
C ALA A 298 19.90 -14.21 7.99
N ASP A 299 21.06 -13.59 7.76
CA ASP A 299 21.93 -13.06 8.82
C ASP A 299 21.23 -11.96 9.64
N HIS A 300 20.54 -11.05 8.98
CA HIS A 300 19.77 -9.98 9.64
C HIS A 300 18.57 -10.53 10.41
N LEU A 301 17.85 -11.53 9.86
CA LEU A 301 16.76 -12.19 10.58
C LEU A 301 17.28 -12.87 11.86
N VAL A 302 18.38 -13.62 11.80
CA VAL A 302 18.99 -14.25 12.99
C VAL A 302 19.45 -13.20 14.01
N LYS A 303 20.07 -12.10 13.55
CA LYS A 303 20.48 -10.99 14.43
C LYS A 303 19.29 -10.40 15.16
N GLU A 304 18.20 -10.11 14.44
CA GLU A 304 17.02 -9.49 15.05
C GLU A 304 16.19 -10.44 15.93
N LEU A 305 16.19 -11.76 15.67
CA LEU A 305 15.60 -12.76 16.59
C LEU A 305 16.34 -12.83 17.92
N ASN A 306 17.67 -12.63 17.90
CA ASN A 306 18.49 -12.61 19.11
C ASN A 306 18.51 -11.25 19.84
N ASN A 307 18.03 -10.20 19.23
CA ASN A 307 17.96 -8.87 19.84
C ASN A 307 16.79 -8.81 20.83
N LYS A 308 17.05 -8.52 22.10
CA LYS A 308 16.04 -8.44 23.16
C LYS A 308 15.69 -7.00 23.58
N SER A 309 16.29 -5.99 22.94
CA SER A 309 15.96 -4.59 23.20
C SER A 309 14.54 -4.27 22.76
N VAL A 310 13.75 -3.66 23.61
CA VAL A 310 12.38 -3.18 23.29
C VAL A 310 12.30 -1.69 23.14
N LYS A 311 13.41 -0.98 23.38
CA LYS A 311 13.44 0.49 23.39
C LYS A 311 13.05 1.06 22.03
N GLU A 312 13.66 0.56 20.97
CA GLU A 312 13.42 0.99 19.59
C GLU A 312 11.96 0.72 19.18
N LEU A 313 11.40 -0.41 19.60
CA LEU A 313 10.02 -0.80 19.31
C LEU A 313 9.01 0.16 19.95
N GLN A 314 9.28 0.56 21.21
CA GLN A 314 8.45 1.54 21.92
C GLN A 314 8.53 2.93 21.29
N ILE A 315 9.72 3.34 20.83
CA ILE A 315 9.91 4.63 20.13
C ILE A 315 9.12 4.61 18.83
N ASN A 316 9.24 3.56 18.04
CA ASN A 316 8.52 3.40 16.78
C ASN A 316 7.01 3.47 16.97
N GLN A 317 6.46 2.76 17.95
CA GLN A 317 5.02 2.82 18.23
C GLN A 317 4.57 4.23 18.62
N ARG A 318 5.35 4.97 19.42
CA ARG A 318 5.05 6.38 19.76
C ARG A 318 5.07 7.28 18.53
N LYS A 319 6.00 7.07 17.58
CA LYS A 319 6.02 7.81 16.30
C LYS A 319 4.75 7.57 15.51
N ILE A 320 4.24 6.34 15.49
CA ILE A 320 2.94 6.06 14.86
C ILE A 320 1.83 6.84 15.54
N ILE A 321 1.73 6.77 16.86
CA ILE A 321 0.65 7.46 17.61
C ILE A 321 0.70 8.98 17.42
N ASN A 322 1.89 9.57 17.35
CA ASN A 322 2.04 11.03 17.36
C ASN A 322 2.23 11.67 15.98
N GLU A 323 2.80 10.93 15.00
CA GLU A 323 3.21 11.50 13.71
C GLU A 323 2.65 10.74 12.51
N TYR A 324 2.97 9.44 12.40
CA TYR A 324 2.68 8.64 11.22
C TYR A 324 1.31 7.97 11.33
N ASN A 325 0.25 8.78 11.49
CA ASN A 325 -1.13 8.32 11.64
C ASN A 325 -2.08 9.08 10.73
N TRP A 326 -3.22 8.44 10.46
CA TRP A 326 -4.26 8.98 9.60
C TRP A 326 -4.89 10.26 10.17
N GLU A 327 -5.00 10.36 11.48
CA GLU A 327 -5.58 11.53 12.15
C GLU A 327 -4.77 12.81 11.84
N SER A 328 -3.45 12.71 11.84
CA SER A 328 -2.55 13.82 11.47
C SER A 328 -2.65 14.16 9.97
N ILE A 329 -2.75 13.16 9.11
CA ILE A 329 -2.88 13.33 7.65
C ILE A 329 -4.26 13.90 7.29
N SER A 330 -5.33 13.43 7.92
CA SER A 330 -6.71 13.87 7.65
C SER A 330 -6.93 15.36 7.88
N ILE A 331 -6.23 15.96 8.85
CA ILE A 331 -6.25 17.42 9.08
C ILE A 331 -5.74 18.16 7.82
N ARG A 332 -4.72 17.63 7.15
CA ARG A 332 -4.18 18.22 5.90
C ARG A 332 -5.20 18.08 4.76
N LEU A 333 -5.85 16.93 4.63
CA LEU A 333 -6.92 16.70 3.64
C LEU A 333 -8.09 17.67 3.86
N ILE A 334 -8.53 17.86 5.12
CA ILE A 334 -9.59 18.82 5.45
C ILE A 334 -9.20 20.26 5.06
N LYS A 335 -7.92 20.65 5.21
CA LYS A 335 -7.43 21.95 4.76
C LYS A 335 -7.55 22.12 3.25
N VAL A 336 -7.27 21.05 2.47
CA VAL A 336 -7.43 21.05 1.01
C VAL A 336 -8.89 21.29 0.65
N TYR A 337 -9.81 20.55 1.27
CA TYR A 337 -11.26 20.75 1.03
C TYR A 337 -11.71 22.16 1.37
N LYS A 338 -11.29 22.71 2.51
CA LYS A 338 -11.65 24.09 2.91
C LYS A 338 -11.08 25.15 1.98
N LYS A 339 -9.90 24.94 1.40
CA LYS A 339 -9.30 25.83 0.40
C LYS A 339 -10.15 25.90 -0.87
N LEU A 340 -10.66 24.76 -1.31
CA LEU A 340 -11.45 24.65 -2.54
C LEU A 340 -12.91 25.13 -2.39
N ILE A 341 -13.44 25.06 -1.16
CA ILE A 341 -14.81 25.45 -0.83
C ILE A 341 -14.75 26.38 0.38
N PRO A 342 -14.45 27.66 0.16
CA PRO A 342 -14.46 28.65 1.23
C PRO A 342 -15.83 28.89 1.83
#